data_31924c6e74a5c9c563812af382cf8bbd
#
_entry.id   31924c6e74a5c9c563812af382cf8bbd
#
_cell.length_a   1.000
_cell.length_b   1.000
_cell.length_c   1.000
_cell.angle_alpha   90.00
_cell.angle_beta   90.00
_cell.angle_gamma   90.00
#
_symmetry.space_group_name_H-M   'P 1'
#
loop_
_entity.id
_entity.type
_entity.pdbx_description
1 polymer ?
#
loop_
_entity_poly.entity_id
_entity_poly.type
_entity_poly.pdbx_seq_one_letter_code
_entity_poly.pdbx_strand_id
1 'polypeptide(L)'
;LMTQYPELAYIKWDANMTLANYGSSYLSKEMQSHLYIDYHRGFRKIVERIRLKYPDLVMQACASGGGRANYGVLAGFDEFWVSDNTDALQRIYMQWGTSYFFPSIAMASHVSASPNHQTGRRVPLKFRFDVAMMGRLGMEMQPSSMTEQEQVFSKKAIETYKHIRPIVQLGDLYRLISPYDNKGVASLMYVAPEKEHAVFFGYKLVHFINQQIPRFRMAGLDPMKNYRFTELNLPIGEEPCSLHGKVISGQILMENGVEISLRNEYASRVFELSVE
;
A
#
# COMPACT_ATOMS: atom_id res chain seq x y z
N LEU A 1 -24.03 -12.22 13.73
CA LEU A 1 -23.59 -11.73 12.43
C LEU A 1 -23.30 -12.90 11.47
N MET A 2 -22.23 -13.68 11.67
CA MET A 2 -21.81 -14.77 10.77
C MET A 2 -22.85 -15.87 10.56
N THR A 3 -23.72 -16.16 11.54
CA THR A 3 -24.82 -17.11 11.39
C THR A 3 -25.93 -16.54 10.51
N GLN A 4 -26.12 -15.24 10.55
CA GLN A 4 -27.13 -14.52 9.77
C GLN A 4 -26.67 -14.24 8.34
N TYR A 5 -25.35 -14.09 8.13
CA TYR A 5 -24.71 -13.78 6.85
C TYR A 5 -23.55 -14.76 6.61
N PRO A 6 -23.84 -16.00 6.25
CA PRO A 6 -22.82 -17.06 6.10
C PRO A 6 -21.85 -16.83 4.94
N GLU A 7 -22.25 -16.03 3.95
CA GLU A 7 -21.44 -15.66 2.78
C GLU A 7 -20.44 -14.52 3.05
N LEU A 8 -20.37 -14.00 4.28
CA LEU A 8 -19.50 -12.91 4.64
C LEU A 8 -18.02 -13.34 4.54
N ALA A 9 -17.30 -12.76 3.59
CA ALA A 9 -15.91 -13.11 3.28
C ALA A 9 -14.88 -12.12 3.87
N TYR A 10 -15.32 -10.93 4.32
CA TYR A 10 -14.44 -9.87 4.79
C TYR A 10 -15.07 -9.06 5.93
N ILE A 11 -14.27 -8.79 6.96
CA ILE A 11 -14.65 -7.91 8.09
C ILE A 11 -13.56 -6.87 8.31
N LYS A 12 -13.91 -5.59 8.26
CA LYS A 12 -13.12 -4.52 8.85
C LYS A 12 -13.57 -4.34 10.30
N TRP A 13 -12.70 -4.73 11.22
CA TRP A 13 -12.94 -4.57 12.65
C TRP A 13 -12.42 -3.22 13.10
N ASP A 14 -13.34 -2.27 13.21
CA ASP A 14 -13.03 -0.91 13.64
C ASP A 14 -13.45 -0.66 15.07
N ALA A 15 -12.54 -0.10 15.87
CA ALA A 15 -12.82 0.30 17.24
C ALA A 15 -11.93 1.49 17.61
N ASN A 16 -12.46 2.69 17.43
CA ASN A 16 -11.74 3.96 17.42
C ASN A 16 -11.47 4.57 18.79
N MET A 17 -11.78 3.84 19.88
CA MET A 17 -11.53 4.33 21.24
C MET A 17 -10.11 4.01 21.69
N THR A 18 -9.36 5.05 22.03
CA THR A 18 -8.14 4.91 22.80
C THR A 18 -8.53 4.60 24.26
N LEU A 19 -8.09 3.45 24.76
CA LEU A 19 -8.36 3.03 26.13
C LEU A 19 -7.39 3.75 27.10
N ALA A 20 -7.63 5.03 27.34
CA ALA A 20 -6.72 5.88 28.10
C ALA A 20 -7.00 5.90 29.62
N ASN A 21 -8.27 5.99 30.01
CA ASN A 21 -8.64 6.06 31.42
C ASN A 21 -10.05 5.51 31.60
N TYR A 22 -10.16 4.22 31.77
CA TYR A 22 -11.44 3.56 31.97
C TYR A 22 -11.42 2.61 33.17
N GLY A 23 -12.56 2.40 33.73
CA GLY A 23 -12.78 1.49 34.84
C GLY A 23 -13.96 0.55 34.56
N SER A 24 -14.11 -0.44 35.39
CA SER A 24 -15.22 -1.37 35.35
C SER A 24 -15.91 -1.42 36.72
N SER A 25 -17.22 -1.25 36.74
CA SER A 25 -18.02 -1.46 37.96
C SER A 25 -18.06 -2.93 38.42
N TYR A 26 -17.60 -3.84 37.56
CA TYR A 26 -17.51 -5.27 37.84
C TYR A 26 -16.23 -5.63 38.62
N LEU A 27 -15.18 -4.83 38.52
CA LEU A 27 -13.90 -5.06 39.20
C LEU A 27 -13.82 -4.28 40.53
N SER A 28 -13.19 -4.89 41.53
CA SER A 28 -12.88 -4.17 42.77
C SER A 28 -11.90 -3.01 42.48
N LYS A 29 -11.78 -2.09 43.44
CA LYS A 29 -10.94 -0.90 43.30
C LYS A 29 -9.45 -1.25 43.02
N GLU A 30 -8.97 -2.30 43.70
CA GLU A 30 -7.60 -2.81 43.60
C GLU A 30 -7.34 -3.51 42.29
N MET A 31 -8.38 -4.02 41.62
CA MET A 31 -8.30 -4.78 40.38
C MET A 31 -8.51 -3.93 39.11
N GLN A 32 -8.79 -2.63 39.26
CA GLN A 32 -9.09 -1.79 38.08
C GLN A 32 -7.95 -1.78 37.02
N SER A 33 -6.69 -1.82 37.44
CA SER A 33 -5.54 -1.88 36.53
C SER A 33 -5.47 -3.18 35.71
N HIS A 34 -6.09 -4.26 36.18
CA HIS A 34 -6.18 -5.53 35.47
C HIS A 34 -7.05 -5.46 34.24
N LEU A 35 -7.96 -4.47 34.15
CA LEU A 35 -8.85 -4.30 33.01
C LEU A 35 -8.09 -4.15 31.69
N TYR A 36 -6.95 -3.47 31.69
CA TYR A 36 -6.12 -3.30 30.51
C TYR A 36 -5.60 -4.65 29.95
N ILE A 37 -5.16 -5.53 30.85
CA ILE A 37 -4.66 -6.87 30.49
C ILE A 37 -5.84 -7.77 30.08
N ASP A 38 -6.91 -7.76 30.86
CA ASP A 38 -8.06 -8.65 30.64
C ASP A 38 -8.85 -8.27 29.38
N TYR A 39 -8.87 -6.98 29.02
CA TYR A 39 -9.40 -6.54 27.73
C TYR A 39 -8.66 -7.22 26.57
N HIS A 40 -7.33 -7.18 26.56
CA HIS A 40 -6.54 -7.80 25.51
C HIS A 40 -6.68 -9.33 25.49
N ARG A 41 -6.76 -9.97 26.64
CA ARG A 41 -7.03 -11.41 26.75
C ARG A 41 -8.40 -11.76 26.19
N GLY A 42 -9.42 -10.97 26.52
CA GLY A 42 -10.79 -11.13 25.99
C GLY A 42 -10.85 -10.93 24.49
N PHE A 43 -10.19 -9.89 23.99
CA PHE A 43 -10.10 -9.61 22.54
C PHE A 43 -9.45 -10.78 21.78
N ARG A 44 -8.30 -11.27 22.27
CA ARG A 44 -7.63 -12.42 21.65
C ARG A 44 -8.54 -13.66 21.62
N LYS A 45 -9.20 -13.99 22.71
CA LYS A 45 -10.14 -15.13 22.76
C LYS A 45 -11.26 -15.02 21.73
N ILE A 46 -11.79 -13.79 21.51
CA ILE A 46 -12.82 -13.58 20.48
C ILE A 46 -12.25 -13.82 19.09
N VAL A 47 -11.09 -13.22 18.78
CA VAL A 47 -10.43 -13.38 17.48
C VAL A 47 -10.07 -14.84 17.21
N GLU A 48 -9.49 -15.54 18.19
CA GLU A 48 -9.14 -16.97 18.09
C GLU A 48 -10.40 -17.82 17.79
N ARG A 49 -11.52 -17.57 18.48
CA ARG A 49 -12.79 -18.27 18.24
C ARG A 49 -13.34 -18.01 16.85
N ILE A 50 -13.19 -16.78 16.32
CA ILE A 50 -13.61 -16.44 14.96
C ILE A 50 -12.74 -17.22 13.97
N ARG A 51 -11.42 -17.19 14.15
CA ARG A 51 -10.47 -17.90 13.27
C ARG A 51 -10.69 -19.40 13.24
N LEU A 52 -10.94 -20.02 14.39
CA LEU A 52 -11.23 -21.46 14.46
C LEU A 52 -12.53 -21.85 13.74
N LYS A 53 -13.52 -20.97 13.76
CA LYS A 53 -14.83 -21.25 13.15
C LYS A 53 -14.90 -20.82 11.69
N TYR A 54 -14.17 -19.78 11.31
CA TYR A 54 -14.18 -19.15 9.99
C TYR A 54 -12.74 -18.89 9.51
N PRO A 55 -11.98 -19.93 9.17
CA PRO A 55 -10.55 -19.80 8.83
C PRO A 55 -10.29 -18.96 7.58
N ASP A 56 -11.21 -18.97 6.61
CA ASP A 56 -11.09 -18.27 5.33
C ASP A 56 -11.58 -16.81 5.37
N LEU A 57 -12.14 -16.38 6.52
CA LEU A 57 -12.63 -15.01 6.68
C LEU A 57 -11.46 -14.02 6.68
N VAL A 58 -11.42 -13.10 5.74
CA VAL A 58 -10.43 -12.01 5.76
C VAL A 58 -10.80 -10.98 6.80
N MET A 59 -9.86 -10.67 7.68
CA MET A 59 -10.05 -9.69 8.77
C MET A 59 -9.04 -8.56 8.68
N GLN A 60 -9.54 -7.33 8.62
CA GLN A 60 -8.74 -6.10 8.70
C GLN A 60 -8.88 -5.50 10.10
N ALA A 61 -7.74 -5.25 10.77
CA ALA A 61 -7.72 -4.50 12.02
C ALA A 61 -7.75 -3.00 11.74
N CYS A 62 -8.65 -2.27 12.40
CA CYS A 62 -8.70 -0.82 12.37
C CYS A 62 -8.96 -0.27 13.78
N ALA A 63 -8.30 0.81 14.11
CA ALA A 63 -8.55 1.64 15.27
C ALA A 63 -8.05 3.05 14.99
N SER A 64 -8.87 3.88 14.35
CA SER A 64 -8.48 5.17 13.77
C SER A 64 -7.22 5.03 12.89
N GLY A 65 -7.27 4.09 11.95
CA GLY A 65 -6.10 3.62 11.22
C GLY A 65 -5.31 2.57 12.00
N GLY A 66 -3.99 2.75 12.06
CA GLY A 66 -3.03 1.79 12.62
C GLY A 66 -2.92 1.76 14.15
N GLY A 67 -3.85 2.31 14.91
CA GLY A 67 -3.76 2.39 16.38
C GLY A 67 -3.68 1.05 17.11
N ARG A 68 -4.01 -0.07 16.42
CA ARG A 68 -3.84 -1.44 16.93
C ARG A 68 -2.80 -2.25 16.17
N ALA A 69 -2.08 -1.64 15.24
CA ALA A 69 -1.08 -2.34 14.44
C ALA A 69 0.08 -2.78 15.34
N ASN A 70 0.17 -4.06 15.61
CA ASN A 70 1.28 -4.71 16.27
C ASN A 70 1.29 -6.21 15.91
N TYR A 71 2.41 -6.88 16.12
CA TYR A 71 2.56 -8.29 15.74
C TYR A 71 1.64 -9.24 16.49
N GLY A 72 1.24 -8.88 17.73
CA GLY A 72 0.28 -9.68 18.51
C GLY A 72 -1.13 -9.65 17.90
N VAL A 73 -1.53 -8.52 17.32
CA VAL A 73 -2.82 -8.38 16.60
C VAL A 73 -2.74 -9.07 15.24
N LEU A 74 -1.64 -8.90 14.50
CA LEU A 74 -1.47 -9.54 13.18
C LEU A 74 -1.53 -11.08 13.22
N ALA A 75 -1.26 -11.70 14.36
CA ALA A 75 -1.47 -13.14 14.50
C ALA A 75 -2.93 -13.59 14.26
N GLY A 76 -3.88 -12.67 14.42
CA GLY A 76 -5.32 -12.93 14.23
C GLY A 76 -5.96 -12.17 13.07
N PHE A 77 -5.23 -11.27 12.41
CA PHE A 77 -5.73 -10.45 11.30
C PHE A 77 -4.85 -10.63 10.06
N ASP A 78 -5.46 -10.50 8.89
CA ASP A 78 -4.75 -10.62 7.62
C ASP A 78 -4.07 -9.30 7.22
N GLU A 79 -4.62 -8.19 7.70
CA GLU A 79 -4.13 -6.86 7.39
C GLU A 79 -4.59 -5.84 8.45
N PHE A 80 -4.03 -4.65 8.40
CA PHE A 80 -4.49 -3.52 9.17
C PHE A 80 -4.64 -2.27 8.30
N TRP A 81 -5.55 -1.38 8.74
CA TRP A 81 -5.74 -0.07 8.12
C TRP A 81 -4.63 0.88 8.57
N VAL A 82 -3.80 1.34 7.65
CA VAL A 82 -2.61 2.15 7.97
C VAL A 82 -2.98 3.50 8.57
N SER A 83 -3.98 4.18 7.99
CA SER A 83 -4.44 5.50 8.44
C SER A 83 -5.81 5.83 7.83
N ASP A 84 -6.65 6.52 8.59
CA ASP A 84 -7.90 7.09 8.11
C ASP A 84 -7.65 8.26 7.14
N ASN A 85 -6.45 8.81 7.11
CA ASN A 85 -6.08 9.77 6.09
C ASN A 85 -5.79 9.05 4.77
N THR A 86 -6.69 9.24 3.81
CA THR A 86 -6.67 8.60 2.50
C THR A 86 -6.15 9.49 1.37
N ASP A 87 -5.60 10.68 1.70
CA ASP A 87 -4.93 11.54 0.72
C ASP A 87 -3.72 10.81 0.10
N ALA A 88 -3.76 10.57 -1.21
CA ALA A 88 -2.76 9.73 -1.87
C ALA A 88 -1.32 10.27 -1.74
N LEU A 89 -1.12 11.60 -1.72
CA LEU A 89 0.20 12.17 -1.46
C LEU A 89 0.67 11.85 -0.05
N GLN A 90 -0.17 12.07 0.96
CA GLN A 90 0.18 11.80 2.35
C GLN A 90 0.34 10.29 2.62
N ARG A 91 -0.41 9.45 1.91
CA ARG A 91 -0.27 7.98 1.99
C ARG A 91 1.10 7.49 1.54
N ILE A 92 1.79 8.17 0.62
CA ILE A 92 3.18 7.81 0.28
C ILE A 92 4.07 7.88 1.52
N TYR A 93 3.96 8.95 2.31
CA TYR A 93 4.73 9.11 3.55
C TYR A 93 4.34 8.09 4.61
N MET A 94 3.04 7.88 4.81
CA MET A 94 2.51 6.95 5.81
C MET A 94 2.86 5.50 5.49
N GLN A 95 2.67 5.07 4.24
CA GLN A 95 3.00 3.71 3.80
C GLN A 95 4.51 3.47 3.82
N TRP A 96 5.30 4.47 3.45
CA TRP A 96 6.75 4.42 3.60
C TRP A 96 7.17 4.20 5.05
N GLY A 97 6.67 5.04 5.98
CA GLY A 97 6.98 4.93 7.41
C GLY A 97 6.53 3.59 7.99
N THR A 98 5.31 3.15 7.67
CA THR A 98 4.75 1.87 8.12
C THR A 98 5.57 0.68 7.63
N SER A 99 6.12 0.77 6.42
CA SER A 99 6.91 -0.31 5.81
C SER A 99 8.23 -0.61 6.56
N TYR A 100 8.69 0.25 7.46
CA TYR A 100 9.83 -0.06 8.34
C TYR A 100 9.50 -1.12 9.39
N PHE A 101 8.23 -1.26 9.73
CA PHE A 101 7.77 -2.14 10.82
C PHE A 101 6.95 -3.33 10.31
N PHE A 102 6.25 -3.17 9.18
CA PHE A 102 5.29 -4.16 8.70
C PHE A 102 5.47 -4.42 7.20
N PRO A 103 5.32 -5.68 6.77
CA PRO A 103 5.38 -6.02 5.35
C PRO A 103 4.16 -5.49 4.59
N SER A 104 4.32 -5.29 3.27
CA SER A 104 3.26 -4.76 2.40
C SER A 104 2.00 -5.62 2.39
N ILE A 105 2.13 -6.93 2.55
CA ILE A 105 1.00 -7.86 2.65
C ILE A 105 0.08 -7.56 3.83
N ALA A 106 0.58 -6.93 4.89
CA ALA A 106 -0.22 -6.55 6.05
C ALA A 106 -0.82 -5.14 5.97
N MET A 107 -0.42 -4.32 4.98
CA MET A 107 -0.81 -2.92 4.86
C MET A 107 -1.96 -2.72 3.89
N ALA A 108 -3.18 -2.49 4.38
CA ALA A 108 -4.30 -2.10 3.52
C ALA A 108 -4.09 -0.69 2.95
N SER A 109 -4.24 -0.57 1.64
CA SER A 109 -4.02 0.66 0.90
C SER A 109 -5.13 0.88 -0.12
N HIS A 110 -5.94 1.92 0.07
CA HIS A 110 -7.14 2.12 -0.71
C HIS A 110 -7.05 3.33 -1.66
N VAL A 111 -7.65 3.17 -2.83
CA VAL A 111 -7.96 4.26 -3.74
C VAL A 111 -9.16 5.01 -3.19
N SER A 112 -8.99 6.28 -2.84
CA SER A 112 -10.05 7.12 -2.31
C SER A 112 -10.57 8.12 -3.33
N ALA A 113 -11.64 8.85 -2.99
CA ALA A 113 -12.24 9.89 -3.81
C ALA A 113 -11.27 11.07 -4.07
N SER A 114 -11.52 11.82 -5.14
CA SER A 114 -10.87 13.09 -5.46
C SER A 114 -11.96 14.12 -5.86
N PRO A 115 -12.07 15.27 -5.18
CA PRO A 115 -11.19 15.75 -4.11
C PRO A 115 -11.22 14.84 -2.87
N ASN A 116 -10.08 14.72 -2.18
CA ASN A 116 -10.02 13.98 -0.93
C ASN A 116 -10.87 14.68 0.14
N HIS A 117 -11.65 13.92 0.91
CA HIS A 117 -12.61 14.45 1.88
C HIS A 117 -11.96 15.14 3.09
N GLN A 118 -10.70 14.82 3.42
CA GLN A 118 -9.99 15.43 4.55
C GLN A 118 -9.15 16.63 4.13
N THR A 119 -8.44 16.52 3.01
CA THR A 119 -7.47 17.55 2.58
C THR A 119 -7.98 18.47 1.47
N GLY A 120 -9.09 18.12 0.82
CA GLY A 120 -9.58 18.81 -0.37
C GLY A 120 -8.69 18.65 -1.61
N ARG A 121 -7.60 17.89 -1.51
CA ARG A 121 -6.63 17.71 -2.59
C ARG A 121 -7.24 16.96 -3.77
N ARG A 122 -6.96 17.48 -4.97
CA ARG A 122 -7.31 16.82 -6.24
C ARG A 122 -6.09 16.10 -6.79
N VAL A 123 -6.22 14.80 -6.99
CA VAL A 123 -5.12 13.92 -7.44
C VAL A 123 -5.63 13.03 -8.56
N PRO A 124 -4.86 12.85 -9.65
CA PRO A 124 -5.24 11.98 -10.76
C PRO A 124 -5.55 10.55 -10.29
N LEU A 125 -6.51 9.89 -10.95
CA LEU A 125 -6.92 8.53 -10.61
C LEU A 125 -5.76 7.54 -10.72
N LYS A 126 -4.93 7.68 -11.78
CA LYS A 126 -3.71 6.89 -11.94
C LYS A 126 -2.79 6.97 -10.72
N PHE A 127 -2.48 8.17 -10.25
CA PHE A 127 -1.61 8.37 -9.08
C PHE A 127 -2.19 7.72 -7.82
N ARG A 128 -3.51 7.85 -7.61
CA ARG A 128 -4.19 7.21 -6.47
C ARG A 128 -4.08 5.68 -6.52
N PHE A 129 -4.24 5.07 -7.70
CA PHE A 129 -4.03 3.64 -7.90
C PHE A 129 -2.58 3.24 -7.68
N ASP A 130 -1.62 3.96 -8.27
CA ASP A 130 -0.20 3.62 -8.16
C ASP A 130 0.28 3.68 -6.70
N VAL A 131 -0.25 4.63 -5.90
CA VAL A 131 0.02 4.69 -4.45
C VAL A 131 -0.63 3.53 -3.70
N ALA A 132 -1.87 3.19 -4.04
CA ALA A 132 -2.56 2.08 -3.39
C ALA A 132 -1.94 0.71 -3.73
N MET A 133 -1.35 0.58 -4.92
CA MET A 133 -0.65 -0.64 -5.35
C MET A 133 0.62 -0.97 -4.55
N MET A 134 1.16 -0.03 -3.75
CA MET A 134 2.31 -0.31 -2.87
C MET A 134 2.00 -1.26 -1.70
N GLY A 135 0.72 -1.56 -1.45
CA GLY A 135 0.26 -2.45 -0.38
C GLY A 135 -0.84 -3.38 -0.85
N ARG A 136 -1.75 -3.74 0.04
CA ARG A 136 -2.96 -4.48 -0.31
C ARG A 136 -3.99 -3.52 -0.89
N LEU A 137 -4.13 -3.54 -2.21
CA LEU A 137 -5.04 -2.65 -2.93
C LEU A 137 -6.50 -2.89 -2.51
N GLY A 138 -7.18 -1.83 -2.16
CA GLY A 138 -8.64 -1.77 -2.02
C GLY A 138 -9.18 -0.48 -2.65
N MET A 139 -10.49 -0.35 -2.67
CA MET A 139 -11.18 0.85 -3.16
C MET A 139 -12.13 1.38 -2.09
N GLU A 140 -12.05 2.67 -1.81
CA GLU A 140 -12.86 3.41 -0.84
C GLU A 140 -13.49 4.63 -1.53
N MET A 141 -14.27 4.36 -2.56
CA MET A 141 -14.99 5.37 -3.31
C MET A 141 -16.29 4.80 -3.88
N GLN A 142 -17.24 5.68 -4.16
CA GLN A 142 -18.52 5.30 -4.73
C GLN A 142 -18.37 4.98 -6.24
N PRO A 143 -18.57 3.74 -6.69
CA PRO A 143 -18.45 3.41 -8.11
C PRO A 143 -19.42 4.20 -8.98
N SER A 144 -20.61 4.54 -8.46
CA SER A 144 -21.63 5.33 -9.16
C SER A 144 -21.23 6.79 -9.41
N SER A 145 -20.21 7.31 -8.72
CA SER A 145 -19.68 8.66 -8.94
C SER A 145 -18.57 8.70 -9.99
N MET A 146 -18.14 7.55 -10.51
CA MET A 146 -17.07 7.44 -11.49
C MET A 146 -17.62 7.60 -12.91
N THR A 147 -16.89 8.34 -13.75
CA THR A 147 -17.15 8.37 -15.19
C THR A 147 -16.89 6.98 -15.83
N GLU A 148 -17.43 6.73 -17.00
CA GLU A 148 -17.17 5.49 -17.76
C GLU A 148 -15.65 5.26 -17.96
N GLN A 149 -14.92 6.31 -18.32
CA GLN A 149 -13.46 6.22 -18.51
C GLN A 149 -12.73 5.85 -17.21
N GLU A 150 -13.14 6.41 -16.08
CA GLU A 150 -12.57 6.06 -14.77
C GLU A 150 -12.92 4.62 -14.38
N GLN A 151 -14.12 4.14 -14.69
CA GLN A 151 -14.50 2.74 -14.45
C GLN A 151 -13.67 1.77 -15.29
N VAL A 152 -13.49 2.06 -16.59
CA VAL A 152 -12.66 1.25 -17.50
C VAL A 152 -11.20 1.25 -17.04
N PHE A 153 -10.64 2.42 -16.69
CA PHE A 153 -9.30 2.52 -16.15
C PHE A 153 -9.15 1.74 -14.85
N SER A 154 -10.08 1.88 -13.92
CA SER A 154 -10.05 1.21 -12.62
C SER A 154 -10.08 -0.31 -12.76
N LYS A 155 -10.91 -0.84 -13.68
CA LYS A 155 -10.94 -2.27 -13.99
C LYS A 155 -9.57 -2.76 -14.47
N LYS A 156 -8.97 -2.05 -15.42
CA LYS A 156 -7.62 -2.36 -15.93
C LYS A 156 -6.55 -2.26 -14.82
N ALA A 157 -6.62 -1.24 -13.97
CA ALA A 157 -5.69 -1.05 -12.86
C ALA A 157 -5.78 -2.20 -11.82
N ILE A 158 -6.99 -2.68 -11.53
CA ILE A 158 -7.20 -3.83 -10.66
C ILE A 158 -6.61 -5.11 -11.28
N GLU A 159 -6.79 -5.33 -12.59
CA GLU A 159 -6.16 -6.47 -13.30
C GLU A 159 -4.63 -6.37 -13.23
N THR A 160 -4.08 -5.19 -13.48
CA THR A 160 -2.65 -4.90 -13.32
C THR A 160 -2.18 -5.25 -11.91
N TYR A 161 -2.90 -4.80 -10.87
CA TYR A 161 -2.53 -5.13 -9.50
C TYR A 161 -2.58 -6.64 -9.22
N LYS A 162 -3.60 -7.33 -9.69
CA LYS A 162 -3.68 -8.80 -9.52
C LYS A 162 -2.48 -9.52 -10.14
N HIS A 163 -1.95 -9.01 -11.26
CA HIS A 163 -0.74 -9.53 -11.89
C HIS A 163 0.50 -9.30 -11.02
N ILE A 164 0.74 -8.06 -10.56
CA ILE A 164 1.93 -7.71 -9.77
C ILE A 164 1.82 -8.05 -8.27
N ARG A 165 0.63 -8.38 -7.79
CA ARG A 165 0.35 -8.63 -6.38
C ARG A 165 1.30 -9.63 -5.70
N PRO A 166 1.66 -10.76 -6.31
CA PRO A 166 2.60 -11.69 -5.68
C PRO A 166 3.96 -11.04 -5.39
N ILE A 167 4.46 -10.21 -6.32
CA ILE A 167 5.74 -9.51 -6.17
C ILE A 167 5.63 -8.43 -5.08
N VAL A 168 4.57 -7.62 -5.11
CA VAL A 168 4.37 -6.53 -4.14
C VAL A 168 4.16 -7.06 -2.72
N GLN A 169 3.41 -8.15 -2.56
CA GLN A 169 3.07 -8.67 -1.23
C GLN A 169 4.13 -9.59 -0.63
N LEU A 170 4.87 -10.32 -1.46
CA LEU A 170 5.77 -11.38 -1.02
C LEU A 170 7.25 -11.14 -1.40
N GLY A 171 7.53 -10.16 -2.26
CA GLY A 171 8.89 -9.79 -2.64
C GLY A 171 9.59 -8.92 -1.60
N ASP A 172 10.90 -8.82 -1.74
CA ASP A 172 11.74 -7.96 -0.91
C ASP A 172 11.54 -6.49 -1.26
N LEU A 173 11.27 -5.66 -0.25
CA LEU A 173 11.10 -4.22 -0.42
C LEU A 173 12.44 -3.48 -0.37
N TYR A 174 12.73 -2.73 -1.43
CA TYR A 174 13.85 -1.79 -1.52
C TYR A 174 13.32 -0.35 -1.59
N ARG A 175 13.64 0.46 -0.57
CA ARG A 175 13.34 1.89 -0.50
C ARG A 175 14.46 2.66 -1.19
N LEU A 176 14.17 3.31 -2.33
CA LEU A 176 15.21 3.90 -3.19
C LEU A 176 15.40 5.40 -2.93
N ILE A 177 14.33 6.18 -3.04
CA ILE A 177 14.36 7.63 -2.76
C ILE A 177 13.26 7.90 -1.75
N SER A 178 13.68 8.37 -0.56
CA SER A 178 12.74 8.67 0.53
C SER A 178 11.88 9.89 0.22
N PRO A 179 10.57 9.85 0.51
CA PRO A 179 9.73 11.05 0.41
C PRO A 179 10.15 12.15 1.39
N TYR A 180 10.92 11.82 2.43
CA TYR A 180 11.43 12.77 3.42
C TYR A 180 12.75 13.45 3.01
N ASP A 181 13.37 13.05 1.89
CA ASP A 181 14.65 13.62 1.43
C ASP A 181 14.51 15.02 0.78
N ASN A 182 13.30 15.57 0.73
CA ASN A 182 12.99 16.88 0.11
C ASN A 182 13.42 16.99 -1.37
N LYS A 183 13.52 15.87 -2.07
CA LYS A 183 13.88 15.82 -3.50
C LYS A 183 12.67 15.97 -4.42
N GLY A 184 11.47 16.24 -3.87
CA GLY A 184 10.23 16.34 -4.62
C GLY A 184 9.80 15.08 -5.37
N VAL A 185 10.49 13.97 -5.15
CA VAL A 185 10.21 12.64 -5.70
C VAL A 185 10.38 11.57 -4.63
N ALA A 186 9.70 10.44 -4.80
CA ALA A 186 9.92 9.24 -4.01
C ALA A 186 9.94 8.03 -4.92
N SER A 187 10.64 6.98 -4.51
CA SER A 187 10.62 5.70 -5.23
C SER A 187 10.95 4.52 -4.33
N LEU A 188 10.33 3.41 -4.63
CA LEU A 188 10.61 2.11 -4.01
C LEU A 188 10.42 1.01 -5.06
N MET A 189 10.88 -0.18 -4.75
CA MET A 189 10.62 -1.35 -5.57
C MET A 189 10.50 -2.62 -4.74
N TYR A 190 9.80 -3.58 -5.29
CA TYR A 190 9.72 -4.94 -4.77
C TYR A 190 10.42 -5.88 -5.75
N VAL A 191 11.20 -6.80 -5.23
CA VAL A 191 11.94 -7.79 -6.03
C VAL A 191 11.52 -9.18 -5.57
N ALA A 192 11.10 -10.01 -6.52
CA ALA A 192 10.78 -11.40 -6.23
C ALA A 192 12.04 -12.18 -5.75
N PRO A 193 11.90 -13.17 -4.87
CA PRO A 193 13.05 -13.88 -4.27
C PRO A 193 14.02 -14.47 -5.30
N GLU A 194 13.51 -14.96 -6.44
CA GLU A 194 14.29 -15.53 -7.55
C GLU A 194 14.98 -14.46 -8.41
N LYS A 195 14.67 -13.17 -8.17
CA LYS A 195 15.19 -12.01 -8.92
C LYS A 195 14.93 -12.08 -10.43
N GLU A 196 13.85 -12.70 -10.82
CA GLU A 196 13.40 -12.75 -12.23
C GLU A 196 12.38 -11.66 -12.53
N HIS A 197 11.66 -11.22 -11.49
CA HIS A 197 10.65 -10.17 -11.57
C HIS A 197 10.85 -9.12 -10.47
N ALA A 198 10.61 -7.88 -10.82
CA ALA A 198 10.55 -6.77 -9.88
C ALA A 198 9.49 -5.75 -10.29
N VAL A 199 8.96 -4.99 -9.34
CA VAL A 199 8.03 -3.89 -9.60
C VAL A 199 8.58 -2.62 -8.99
N PHE A 200 8.80 -1.62 -9.82
CA PHE A 200 9.28 -0.30 -9.44
C PHE A 200 8.12 0.70 -9.39
N PHE A 201 8.11 1.55 -8.38
CA PHE A 201 7.19 2.66 -8.21
C PHE A 201 7.97 3.97 -8.08
N GLY A 202 7.66 4.94 -8.94
CA GLY A 202 8.23 6.28 -8.89
C GLY A 202 7.14 7.35 -8.86
N TYR A 203 7.31 8.35 -8.00
CA TYR A 203 6.32 9.39 -7.72
C TYR A 203 6.93 10.79 -7.78
N LYS A 204 6.22 11.74 -8.38
CA LYS A 204 6.46 13.18 -8.24
C LYS A 204 5.55 13.74 -7.16
N LEU A 205 6.14 14.20 -6.07
CA LEU A 205 5.41 14.68 -4.89
C LEU A 205 5.10 16.17 -4.98
N VAL A 206 6.10 16.93 -5.44
CA VAL A 206 6.06 18.37 -5.52
C VAL A 206 6.84 18.80 -6.77
N HIS A 207 6.38 19.86 -7.43
CA HIS A 207 7.08 20.45 -8.56
C HIS A 207 7.87 21.70 -8.11
N PHE A 208 9.18 21.66 -8.23
CA PHE A 208 10.05 22.82 -8.06
C PHE A 208 10.56 23.29 -9.42
N ILE A 209 10.58 24.61 -9.65
CA ILE A 209 11.13 25.19 -10.87
C ILE A 209 12.63 24.85 -10.95
N ASN A 210 13.09 24.41 -12.10
CA ASN A 210 14.48 24.02 -12.38
C ASN A 210 15.01 22.86 -11.53
N GLN A 211 14.14 22.06 -10.92
CA GLN A 211 14.55 20.88 -10.20
C GLN A 211 15.00 19.78 -11.18
N GLN A 212 16.23 19.31 -11.02
CA GLN A 212 16.67 18.09 -11.67
C GLN A 212 16.14 16.87 -10.91
N ILE A 213 15.43 16.00 -11.61
CA ILE A 213 15.01 14.70 -11.05
C ILE A 213 16.25 13.80 -11.04
N PRO A 214 16.60 13.20 -9.87
CA PRO A 214 17.75 12.31 -9.80
C PRO A 214 17.51 11.05 -10.65
N ARG A 215 18.60 10.42 -11.08
CA ARG A 215 18.51 9.08 -11.66
C ARG A 215 18.01 8.09 -10.61
N PHE A 216 17.11 7.21 -11.01
CA PHE A 216 16.56 6.18 -10.15
C PHE A 216 17.46 4.95 -10.20
N ARG A 217 18.25 4.76 -9.14
CA ARG A 217 19.05 3.54 -8.97
C ARG A 217 18.20 2.45 -8.40
N MET A 218 18.18 1.31 -9.08
CA MET A 218 17.47 0.11 -8.61
C MET A 218 18.27 -0.60 -7.51
N ALA A 219 17.65 -1.54 -6.82
CA ALA A 219 18.32 -2.35 -5.80
C ALA A 219 17.77 -3.77 -5.79
N GLY A 220 18.55 -4.72 -5.28
CA GLY A 220 18.13 -6.10 -5.09
C GLY A 220 18.11 -6.97 -6.35
N LEU A 221 18.38 -6.41 -7.52
CA LEU A 221 18.44 -7.14 -8.79
C LEU A 221 19.67 -8.05 -8.85
N ASP A 222 19.67 -8.98 -9.79
CA ASP A 222 20.86 -9.77 -10.12
C ASP A 222 21.72 -8.99 -11.13
N PRO A 223 22.99 -8.66 -10.81
CA PRO A 223 23.85 -7.89 -11.71
C PRO A 223 24.13 -8.59 -13.04
N MET A 224 24.04 -9.92 -13.08
CA MET A 224 24.33 -10.75 -14.25
C MET A 224 23.14 -10.96 -15.18
N LYS A 225 21.94 -10.56 -14.76
CA LYS A 225 20.70 -10.69 -15.53
C LYS A 225 20.38 -9.38 -16.26
N ASN A 226 19.70 -9.49 -17.40
CA ASN A 226 19.16 -8.36 -18.15
C ASN A 226 17.66 -8.27 -17.89
N TYR A 227 17.17 -7.05 -17.66
CA TYR A 227 15.78 -6.79 -17.30
C TYR A 227 15.10 -5.95 -18.36
N ARG A 228 13.95 -6.45 -18.85
CA ARG A 228 13.04 -5.72 -19.73
C ARG A 228 12.10 -4.87 -18.90
N PHE A 229 11.95 -3.60 -19.26
CA PHE A 229 11.01 -2.66 -18.66
C PHE A 229 9.65 -2.74 -19.34
N THR A 230 8.61 -3.01 -18.59
CA THR A 230 7.21 -2.90 -19.02
C THR A 230 6.51 -1.83 -18.17
N GLU A 231 6.13 -0.72 -18.79
CA GLU A 231 5.36 0.31 -18.06
C GLU A 231 3.94 -0.16 -17.86
N LEU A 232 3.47 -0.08 -16.62
CA LEU A 232 2.17 -0.54 -16.18
C LEU A 232 1.21 0.62 -15.91
N ASN A 233 -0.08 0.29 -15.83
CA ASN A 233 -1.13 1.20 -15.37
C ASN A 233 -1.19 2.52 -16.16
N LEU A 234 -1.02 2.43 -17.48
CA LEU A 234 -1.12 3.59 -18.37
C LEU A 234 -2.59 4.01 -18.54
N PRO A 235 -2.89 5.31 -18.43
CA PRO A 235 -4.19 5.85 -18.82
C PRO A 235 -4.55 5.50 -20.27
N ILE A 236 -5.84 5.48 -20.56
CA ILE A 236 -6.34 5.17 -21.90
C ILE A 236 -5.88 6.26 -22.85
N GLY A 237 -5.22 5.87 -23.96
CA GLY A 237 -4.73 6.78 -24.99
C GLY A 237 -3.38 7.45 -24.67
N GLU A 238 -2.77 7.13 -23.53
CA GLU A 238 -1.40 7.55 -23.26
C GLU A 238 -0.39 6.53 -23.80
N GLU A 239 0.66 7.05 -24.44
CA GLU A 239 1.78 6.26 -24.92
C GLU A 239 2.77 5.98 -23.77
N PRO A 240 3.40 4.79 -23.76
CA PRO A 240 4.42 4.48 -22.78
C PRO A 240 5.64 5.40 -22.89
N CYS A 241 6.35 5.57 -21.81
CA CYS A 241 7.59 6.34 -21.83
C CYS A 241 8.73 5.60 -22.53
N SER A 242 9.83 6.32 -22.79
CA SER A 242 10.99 5.82 -23.55
C SER A 242 11.73 4.62 -22.92
N LEU A 243 11.43 4.26 -21.67
CA LEU A 243 11.98 3.07 -21.02
C LEU A 243 11.19 1.80 -21.36
N HIS A 244 9.92 1.91 -21.74
CA HIS A 244 9.11 0.76 -22.09
C HIS A 244 9.77 -0.05 -23.21
N GLY A 245 9.88 -1.35 -23.03
CA GLY A 245 10.52 -2.28 -23.96
C GLY A 245 12.05 -2.29 -23.94
N LYS A 246 12.71 -1.38 -23.22
CA LYS A 246 14.17 -1.42 -23.08
C LYS A 246 14.62 -2.56 -22.19
N VAL A 247 15.78 -3.11 -22.55
CA VAL A 247 16.47 -4.17 -21.82
C VAL A 247 17.79 -3.62 -21.29
N ILE A 248 17.99 -3.70 -20.00
CA ILE A 248 19.16 -3.11 -19.31
C ILE A 248 19.67 -4.11 -18.27
N SER A 249 21.00 -4.26 -18.16
CA SER A 249 21.59 -5.17 -17.19
C SER A 249 21.33 -4.71 -15.74
N GLY A 250 21.13 -5.66 -14.83
CA GLY A 250 20.95 -5.38 -13.42
C GLY A 250 22.10 -4.58 -12.82
N GLN A 251 23.33 -4.83 -13.28
CA GLN A 251 24.50 -4.04 -12.86
C GLN A 251 24.32 -2.55 -13.20
N ILE A 252 24.02 -2.20 -14.45
CA ILE A 252 23.80 -0.80 -14.87
C ILE A 252 22.63 -0.18 -14.10
N LEU A 253 21.54 -0.93 -13.90
CA LEU A 253 20.38 -0.45 -13.15
C LEU A 253 20.72 -0.09 -11.71
N MET A 254 21.57 -0.87 -11.05
CA MET A 254 21.95 -0.65 -9.64
C MET A 254 23.06 0.40 -9.50
N GLU A 255 24.05 0.44 -10.39
CA GLU A 255 25.17 1.36 -10.30
C GLU A 255 24.86 2.76 -10.85
N ASN A 256 24.29 2.83 -12.06
CA ASN A 256 24.04 4.07 -12.79
C ASN A 256 22.60 4.56 -12.67
N GLY A 257 21.66 3.63 -12.52
CA GLY A 257 20.22 3.92 -12.53
C GLY A 257 19.73 4.41 -13.90
N VAL A 258 18.45 4.78 -13.94
CA VAL A 258 17.76 5.25 -15.15
C VAL A 258 17.10 6.61 -14.94
N GLU A 259 16.90 7.34 -16.02
CA GLU A 259 16.10 8.55 -16.03
C GLU A 259 14.63 8.20 -16.25
N ILE A 260 13.78 8.65 -15.36
CA ILE A 260 12.32 8.47 -15.45
C ILE A 260 11.67 9.85 -15.49
N SER A 261 10.95 10.13 -16.58
CA SER A 261 10.25 11.42 -16.72
C SER A 261 9.00 11.45 -15.84
N LEU A 262 9.03 12.34 -14.83
CA LEU A 262 7.93 12.67 -13.94
C LEU A 262 7.71 14.19 -14.03
N ARG A 263 6.97 14.66 -15.05
CA ARG A 263 6.93 16.09 -15.41
C ARG A 263 6.04 16.92 -14.49
N ASN A 264 4.88 16.40 -14.14
CA ASN A 264 3.87 17.15 -13.40
C ASN A 264 3.82 16.70 -11.93
N GLU A 265 3.33 17.57 -11.06
CA GLU A 265 2.94 17.20 -9.70
C GLU A 265 1.92 16.05 -9.74
N TYR A 266 2.05 15.11 -8.82
CA TYR A 266 1.26 13.87 -8.79
C TYR A 266 1.37 13.01 -10.06
N ALA A 267 2.49 13.11 -10.79
CA ALA A 267 2.83 12.12 -11.80
C ALA A 267 3.41 10.87 -11.13
N SER A 268 3.09 9.71 -11.67
CA SER A 268 3.63 8.43 -11.21
C SER A 268 3.96 7.53 -12.39
N ARG A 269 4.95 6.67 -12.18
CA ARG A 269 5.32 5.60 -13.12
C ARG A 269 5.47 4.29 -12.35
N VAL A 270 4.88 3.25 -12.87
CA VAL A 270 5.03 1.88 -12.38
C VAL A 270 5.62 1.05 -13.49
N PHE A 271 6.69 0.32 -13.19
CA PHE A 271 7.31 -0.60 -14.14
C PHE A 271 7.39 -1.99 -13.54
N GLU A 272 7.01 -2.97 -14.32
CA GLU A 272 7.48 -4.33 -14.12
C GLU A 272 8.84 -4.48 -14.82
N LEU A 273 9.78 -5.10 -14.15
CA LEU A 273 11.07 -5.53 -14.68
C LEU A 273 11.04 -7.06 -14.71
N SER A 274 11.26 -7.65 -15.88
CA SER A 274 11.32 -9.11 -16.06
C SER A 274 12.62 -9.50 -16.75
N VAL A 275 13.22 -10.59 -16.30
CA VAL A 275 14.43 -11.16 -16.94
C VAL A 275 14.09 -11.60 -18.34
N GLU A 276 14.99 -11.31 -19.27
CA GLU A 276 14.89 -11.66 -20.70
C GLU A 276 15.67 -12.95 -20.99
#